data_493de14fad09426f067ae43a5de476ea
#
_entry.id   493de14fad09426f067ae43a5de476ea
#
_cell.length_a   1.000
_cell.length_b   1.000
_cell.length_c   1.000
_cell.angle_alpha   90.00
_cell.angle_beta   90.00
_cell.angle_gamma   90.00
#
_symmetry.space_group_name_H-M   'P 1'
#
loop_
_entity.id
_entity.type
_entity.pdbx_description
1 polymer ?
#
loop_
_entity_poly.entity_id
_entity_poly.type
_entity_poly.pdbx_seq_one_letter_code
_entity_poly.pdbx_strand_id
1 'polypeptide(L)'
;MASNAGVAMSPATNFDSWIEIYNPTEEIVDMGGMHLSYDENNLTMWQMPNTMGKVPAKGFKVIWLGSRDVIWTNAPFKLTCDGGSIYLSDKSGNLITSESYPAAKSRTSYARLTDGGDEWGWTAYPTPGATNTTTVYASERLDPPVVSAGSQILKGTLKVQVDIPEGTTLMYSTDGSVPTSTNSGYQSKDGVFTISTTTNLVFRLFKDGYLPSVPVTRSFIKTDHNYTIPVISIVGNEKYFTDPVWGIDVKGTNGKTGNGSDERVNWNMDWDRPVNFSYIGTDGTMLFNQDVNISVSGGWTRQINPRSMKLKANKIFDGQNRFDFSFLYLRRLGYEAPFAF
;
A
#
# COMPACT_ATOMS: atom_id res chain seq x y z
N MET A 1 4.93 -7.49 8.45
CA MET A 1 4.17 -7.09 7.22
C MET A 1 5.15 -6.49 6.22
N ALA A 2 5.48 -7.22 5.15
CA ALA A 2 6.36 -6.69 4.09
C ALA A 2 5.55 -5.91 3.03
N SER A 3 4.34 -6.36 2.73
CA SER A 3 3.46 -5.72 1.73
C SER A 3 2.36 -4.88 2.39
N ASN A 4 2.72 -3.67 2.82
CA ASN A 4 1.81 -2.70 3.44
C ASN A 4 1.23 -1.73 2.40
N ALA A 5 0.39 -2.25 1.52
CA ALA A 5 -0.23 -1.48 0.44
C ALA A 5 -1.48 -0.72 0.93
N GLY A 6 -1.32 0.20 1.87
CA GLY A 6 -2.43 1.00 2.41
C GLY A 6 -3.19 0.35 3.57
N VAL A 7 -2.60 -0.62 4.28
CA VAL A 7 -3.26 -1.33 5.39
C VAL A 7 -3.05 -0.62 6.72
N ALA A 8 -1.80 -0.30 7.06
CA ALA A 8 -1.45 0.34 8.32
C ALA A 8 -0.48 1.50 8.08
N MET A 9 -0.82 2.69 8.56
CA MET A 9 0.03 3.88 8.44
C MET A 9 1.00 3.95 9.61
N SER A 10 2.29 4.17 9.32
CA SER A 10 3.31 4.38 10.32
C SER A 10 3.17 5.74 11.00
N PRO A 11 3.76 5.95 12.19
CA PRO A 11 3.84 7.29 12.80
C PRO A 11 4.54 8.33 11.91
N ALA A 12 5.36 7.90 10.93
CA ALA A 12 5.94 8.76 9.90
C ALA A 12 4.94 9.13 8.78
N THR A 13 3.67 8.76 8.93
CA THR A 13 2.58 8.98 7.98
C THR A 13 2.82 8.37 6.61
N ASN A 14 3.51 7.22 6.57
CA ASN A 14 3.77 6.46 5.36
C ASN A 14 3.31 5.01 5.54
N PHE A 15 3.16 4.25 4.45
CA PHE A 15 2.83 2.82 4.50
C PHE A 15 4.11 1.99 4.49
N ASP A 16 4.90 2.14 5.55
CA ASP A 16 6.16 1.43 5.73
C ASP A 16 5.92 -0.05 6.03
N SER A 17 6.88 -0.91 5.69
CA SER A 17 6.90 -2.28 6.20
C SER A 17 7.16 -2.28 7.71
N TRP A 18 6.75 -3.32 8.41
CA TRP A 18 6.92 -3.40 9.86
C TRP A 18 7.02 -4.84 10.35
N ILE A 19 7.64 -4.99 11.49
CA ILE A 19 7.63 -6.21 12.30
C ILE A 19 7.06 -5.91 13.68
N GLU A 20 6.61 -6.96 14.35
CA GLU A 20 6.20 -6.89 15.73
C GLU A 20 6.95 -7.92 16.55
N ILE A 21 7.45 -7.48 17.69
CA ILE A 21 8.13 -8.31 18.67
C ILE A 21 7.18 -8.50 19.86
N TYR A 22 6.97 -9.75 20.24
CA TYR A 22 6.26 -10.13 21.46
C TYR A 22 7.25 -10.48 22.56
N ASN A 23 7.04 -9.97 23.75
CA ASN A 23 7.81 -10.35 24.95
C ASN A 23 7.10 -11.50 25.69
N PRO A 24 7.56 -12.75 25.58
CA PRO A 24 6.89 -13.88 26.22
C PRO A 24 7.18 -14.00 27.72
N THR A 25 8.04 -13.15 28.28
CA THR A 25 8.47 -13.24 29.68
C THR A 25 7.51 -12.51 30.63
N GLU A 26 7.69 -12.75 31.92
CA GLU A 26 6.95 -12.06 33.01
C GLU A 26 7.62 -10.72 33.39
N GLU A 27 8.71 -10.35 32.73
CA GLU A 27 9.47 -9.15 33.05
C GLU A 27 9.48 -8.15 31.90
N ILE A 28 9.75 -6.88 32.20
CA ILE A 28 9.90 -5.84 31.20
C ILE A 28 11.26 -6.00 30.50
N VAL A 29 11.27 -6.02 29.18
CA VAL A 29 12.48 -6.08 28.35
C VAL A 29 12.81 -4.71 27.78
N ASP A 30 14.02 -4.23 28.02
CA ASP A 30 14.55 -2.98 27.42
C ASP A 30 15.25 -3.31 26.10
N MET A 31 14.69 -2.79 25.01
CA MET A 31 15.20 -3.03 23.65
C MET A 31 16.32 -2.07 23.22
N GLY A 32 16.60 -1.00 23.99
CA GLY A 32 17.67 -0.07 23.66
C GLY A 32 19.03 -0.78 23.62
N GLY A 33 19.78 -0.61 22.53
CA GLY A 33 21.07 -1.26 22.30
C GLY A 33 21.02 -2.68 21.73
N MET A 34 19.84 -3.33 21.63
CA MET A 34 19.69 -4.58 20.89
C MET A 34 19.84 -4.35 19.38
N HIS A 35 20.01 -5.42 18.60
CA HIS A 35 20.23 -5.32 17.17
C HIS A 35 19.13 -6.03 16.38
N LEU A 36 18.83 -5.46 15.21
CA LEU A 36 17.94 -6.08 14.22
C LEU A 36 18.67 -6.17 12.88
N SER A 37 18.55 -7.32 12.22
CA SER A 37 19.17 -7.60 10.93
C SER A 37 18.25 -8.39 10.02
N TYR A 38 18.45 -8.30 8.71
CA TYR A 38 17.91 -9.24 7.72
C TYR A 38 19.03 -10.11 7.10
N ASP A 39 20.26 -10.00 7.58
CA ASP A 39 21.43 -10.73 7.07
C ASP A 39 22.02 -11.59 8.20
N GLU A 40 22.05 -12.91 8.00
CA GLU A 40 22.61 -13.86 8.96
C GLU A 40 24.10 -13.69 9.23
N ASN A 41 24.84 -13.13 8.26
CA ASN A 41 26.27 -12.87 8.36
C ASN A 41 26.58 -11.52 9.05
N ASN A 42 25.57 -10.72 9.35
CA ASN A 42 25.70 -9.43 10.01
C ASN A 42 24.57 -9.19 11.02
N LEU A 43 24.62 -9.91 12.14
CA LEU A 43 23.57 -9.84 13.18
C LEU A 43 23.48 -8.47 13.88
N THR A 44 24.49 -7.63 13.76
CA THR A 44 24.55 -6.29 14.37
C THR A 44 24.29 -5.15 13.37
N MET A 45 23.61 -5.44 12.24
CA MET A 45 23.39 -4.51 11.13
C MET A 45 22.79 -3.18 11.58
N TRP A 46 21.80 -3.18 12.44
CA TRP A 46 21.21 -1.97 13.01
C TRP A 46 21.04 -2.10 14.50
N GLN A 47 21.71 -1.22 15.23
CA GLN A 47 21.54 -1.10 16.66
C GLN A 47 20.34 -0.21 16.98
N MET A 48 19.41 -0.74 17.75
CA MET A 48 18.26 0.00 18.23
C MET A 48 18.70 1.14 19.16
N PRO A 49 18.23 2.38 18.94
CA PRO A 49 18.58 3.50 19.82
C PRO A 49 18.05 3.25 21.24
N ASN A 50 18.71 3.83 22.24
CA ASN A 50 18.27 3.73 23.64
C ASN A 50 16.83 4.24 23.86
N THR A 51 16.35 5.12 22.97
CA THR A 51 14.99 5.63 22.95
C THR A 51 13.98 4.64 22.34
N MET A 52 14.40 3.44 21.89
CA MET A 52 13.48 2.41 21.40
C MET A 52 12.42 2.05 22.45
N GLY A 53 12.81 2.10 23.73
CA GLY A 53 11.93 1.88 24.86
C GLY A 53 11.79 0.42 25.26
N LYS A 54 10.85 0.19 26.13
CA LYS A 54 10.65 -1.08 26.83
C LYS A 54 9.43 -1.82 26.28
N VAL A 55 9.49 -3.14 26.29
CA VAL A 55 8.35 -4.01 25.99
C VAL A 55 7.84 -4.59 27.31
N PRO A 56 6.60 -4.33 27.71
CA PRO A 56 6.03 -4.91 28.94
C PRO A 56 6.05 -6.43 28.93
N ALA A 57 5.93 -7.05 30.10
CA ALA A 57 5.64 -8.48 30.21
C ALA A 57 4.41 -8.82 29.37
N LYS A 58 4.45 -9.90 28.59
CA LYS A 58 3.38 -10.31 27.65
C LYS A 58 2.91 -9.21 26.70
N GLY A 59 3.76 -8.20 26.46
CA GLY A 59 3.47 -7.05 25.62
C GLY A 59 4.10 -7.11 24.23
N PHE A 60 3.78 -6.12 23.43
CA PHE A 60 4.16 -6.02 22.03
C PHE A 60 4.99 -4.77 21.76
N LYS A 61 5.84 -4.83 20.75
CA LYS A 61 6.57 -3.69 20.18
C LYS A 61 6.56 -3.76 18.68
N VAL A 62 5.88 -2.80 18.06
CA VAL A 62 5.94 -2.59 16.62
C VAL A 62 7.21 -1.80 16.27
N ILE A 63 7.99 -2.32 15.32
CA ILE A 63 9.15 -1.65 14.73
C ILE A 63 8.84 -1.40 13.27
N TRP A 64 8.71 -0.14 12.91
CA TRP A 64 8.53 0.28 11.53
C TRP A 64 9.88 0.28 10.80
N LEU A 65 9.86 -0.09 9.52
CA LEU A 65 11.05 -0.30 8.71
C LEU A 65 11.04 0.65 7.51
N GLY A 66 12.02 1.51 7.44
CA GLY A 66 12.05 2.64 6.51
C GLY A 66 11.68 3.95 7.20
N SER A 67 11.61 5.04 6.45
CA SER A 67 11.28 6.39 6.97
C SER A 67 12.07 6.84 8.20
N ARG A 68 13.29 6.32 8.37
CA ARG A 68 14.17 6.64 9.52
C ARG A 68 14.53 8.13 9.58
N ASP A 69 14.59 8.79 8.44
CA ASP A 69 14.85 10.23 8.38
C ASP A 69 13.77 11.08 9.06
N VAL A 70 12.57 10.49 9.22
CA VAL A 70 11.42 11.11 9.89
C VAL A 70 11.32 10.64 11.35
N ILE A 71 11.44 9.33 11.58
CA ILE A 71 11.35 8.71 12.91
C ILE A 71 12.62 7.93 13.20
N TRP A 72 13.42 8.42 14.14
CA TRP A 72 14.73 7.86 14.50
C TRP A 72 14.68 6.41 14.99
N THR A 73 13.56 5.98 15.58
CA THR A 73 13.35 4.60 16.05
C THR A 73 12.91 3.64 14.96
N ASN A 74 12.69 4.10 13.72
CA ASN A 74 12.45 3.22 12.59
C ASN A 74 13.78 2.59 12.13
N ALA A 75 13.75 1.31 11.72
CA ALA A 75 14.93 0.70 11.14
C ALA A 75 15.24 1.28 9.74
N PRO A 76 16.53 1.40 9.37
CA PRO A 76 16.92 2.04 8.11
C PRO A 76 16.79 1.14 6.86
N PHE A 77 16.08 0.03 6.97
CA PHE A 77 15.85 -0.92 5.89
C PHE A 77 14.38 -1.29 5.79
N LYS A 78 13.99 -2.02 4.76
CA LYS A 78 12.63 -2.53 4.52
C LYS A 78 12.66 -4.04 4.36
N LEU A 79 11.55 -4.71 4.66
CA LEU A 79 11.35 -6.10 4.29
C LEU A 79 11.19 -6.22 2.77
N THR A 80 11.80 -7.22 2.17
CA THR A 80 11.54 -7.56 0.77
C THR A 80 10.19 -8.30 0.64
N CYS A 81 9.50 -8.07 -0.47
CA CYS A 81 8.28 -8.82 -0.77
C CYS A 81 8.56 -10.25 -1.28
N ASP A 82 9.80 -10.58 -1.59
CA ASP A 82 10.20 -11.89 -2.12
C ASP A 82 10.38 -12.96 -1.02
N GLY A 83 10.19 -12.59 0.24
CA GLY A 83 10.49 -13.42 1.41
C GLY A 83 11.90 -13.17 1.94
N GLY A 84 12.21 -13.70 3.12
CA GLY A 84 13.51 -13.49 3.77
C GLY A 84 13.49 -13.90 5.22
N SER A 85 14.47 -13.42 5.98
CA SER A 85 14.60 -13.69 7.40
C SER A 85 14.88 -12.41 8.18
N ILE A 86 14.51 -12.40 9.45
CA ILE A 86 14.79 -11.34 10.41
C ILE A 86 15.47 -11.95 11.62
N TYR A 87 16.50 -11.30 12.11
CA TYR A 87 17.33 -11.70 13.23
C TYR A 87 17.30 -10.62 14.30
N LEU A 88 16.95 -11.01 15.53
CA LEU A 88 17.02 -10.19 16.72
C LEU A 88 18.20 -10.65 17.57
N SER A 89 19.11 -9.74 17.91
CA SER A 89 20.26 -10.03 18.76
C SER A 89 20.30 -9.15 19.99
N ASP A 90 20.95 -9.63 21.03
CA ASP A 90 21.16 -8.88 22.28
C ASP A 90 22.10 -7.68 22.08
N LYS A 91 22.36 -6.95 23.17
CA LYS A 91 23.26 -5.78 23.16
C LYS A 91 24.72 -6.13 22.84
N SER A 92 25.12 -7.40 23.01
CA SER A 92 26.46 -7.93 22.71
C SER A 92 26.54 -8.53 21.29
N GLY A 93 25.43 -8.59 20.54
CA GLY A 93 25.37 -9.17 19.20
C GLY A 93 25.08 -10.67 19.18
N ASN A 94 24.76 -11.30 20.33
CA ASN A 94 24.38 -12.71 20.36
C ASN A 94 22.94 -12.86 19.86
N LEU A 95 22.69 -13.86 19.00
CA LEU A 95 21.36 -14.13 18.47
C LEU A 95 20.40 -14.52 19.60
N ILE A 96 19.27 -13.82 19.68
CA ILE A 96 18.13 -14.15 20.56
C ILE A 96 17.14 -15.03 19.82
N THR A 97 16.72 -14.60 18.62
CA THR A 97 15.77 -15.33 17.79
C THR A 97 15.90 -14.92 16.31
N SER A 98 15.47 -15.79 15.44
CA SER A 98 15.33 -15.51 14.02
C SER A 98 14.04 -16.09 13.49
N GLU A 99 13.40 -15.40 12.56
CA GLU A 99 12.18 -15.83 11.91
C GLU A 99 12.27 -15.64 10.41
N SER A 100 11.90 -16.67 9.66
CA SER A 100 11.79 -16.62 8.21
C SER A 100 10.35 -16.34 7.79
N TYR A 101 10.17 -15.53 6.77
CA TYR A 101 8.86 -15.23 6.22
C TYR A 101 8.83 -15.53 4.71
N PRO A 102 7.71 -16.07 4.19
CA PRO A 102 7.57 -16.39 2.77
C PRO A 102 7.35 -15.12 1.93
N ALA A 103 7.32 -15.28 0.60
CA ALA A 103 6.95 -14.21 -0.33
C ALA A 103 5.63 -13.57 0.07
N ALA A 104 5.61 -12.25 0.13
CA ALA A 104 4.49 -11.49 0.69
C ALA A 104 3.26 -11.57 -0.22
N LYS A 105 2.11 -11.78 0.39
CA LYS A 105 0.80 -11.58 -0.25
C LYS A 105 0.39 -10.11 -0.05
N SER A 106 0.02 -9.41 -1.14
CA SER A 106 -0.36 -8.00 -1.06
C SER A 106 -1.41 -7.73 0.01
N ARG A 107 -1.24 -6.65 0.77
CA ARG A 107 -2.18 -6.21 1.82
C ARG A 107 -2.40 -7.24 2.95
N THR A 108 -1.41 -8.07 3.25
CA THR A 108 -1.50 -9.03 4.35
C THR A 108 -0.26 -9.01 5.24
N SER A 109 -0.44 -9.43 6.47
CA SER A 109 0.63 -9.72 7.42
C SER A 109 0.81 -11.23 7.54
N TYR A 110 2.05 -11.69 7.66
CA TYR A 110 2.38 -13.04 8.08
C TYR A 110 2.69 -12.98 9.57
N ALA A 111 1.90 -13.65 10.39
CA ALA A 111 1.94 -13.49 11.84
C ALA A 111 1.70 -14.82 12.54
N ARG A 112 2.14 -14.92 13.79
CA ARG A 112 1.84 -16.08 14.66
C ARG A 112 0.35 -16.14 14.94
N LEU A 113 -0.24 -17.34 14.93
CA LEU A 113 -1.68 -17.52 15.16
C LEU A 113 -2.08 -17.15 16.59
N THR A 114 -1.17 -17.40 17.53
CA THR A 114 -1.29 -16.97 18.92
C THR A 114 -0.03 -16.25 19.36
N ASP A 115 -0.14 -15.41 20.38
CA ASP A 115 0.98 -14.63 20.89
C ASP A 115 2.09 -15.56 21.43
N GLY A 116 3.27 -15.49 20.82
CA GLY A 116 4.40 -16.36 21.16
C GLY A 116 4.28 -17.83 20.74
N GLY A 117 3.20 -18.23 20.05
CA GLY A 117 3.03 -19.59 19.54
C GLY A 117 3.92 -19.89 18.32
N ASP A 118 4.01 -21.17 17.92
CA ASP A 118 4.91 -21.61 16.84
C ASP A 118 4.25 -21.60 15.46
N GLU A 119 2.91 -21.60 15.42
CA GLU A 119 2.17 -21.63 14.15
C GLU A 119 2.01 -20.24 13.55
N TRP A 120 2.22 -20.15 12.24
CA TRP A 120 2.13 -18.90 11.47
C TRP A 120 1.04 -18.97 10.40
N GLY A 121 0.44 -17.84 10.12
CA GLY A 121 -0.60 -17.71 9.09
C GLY A 121 -0.64 -16.32 8.46
N TRP A 122 -1.41 -16.23 7.38
CA TRP A 122 -1.68 -14.96 6.72
C TRP A 122 -2.96 -14.33 7.27
N THR A 123 -2.91 -13.02 7.50
CA THR A 123 -4.10 -12.24 7.85
C THR A 123 -4.16 -10.95 7.02
N ALA A 124 -5.36 -10.58 6.58
CA ALA A 124 -5.65 -9.28 5.99
C ALA A 124 -6.05 -8.24 7.06
N TYR A 125 -6.13 -8.64 8.31
CA TYR A 125 -6.58 -7.82 9.45
C TYR A 125 -5.52 -7.82 10.56
N PRO A 126 -4.32 -7.27 10.31
CA PRO A 126 -3.26 -7.24 11.31
C PRO A 126 -3.65 -6.42 12.52
N THR A 127 -3.13 -6.79 13.68
CA THR A 127 -3.40 -6.20 14.99
C THR A 127 -2.14 -5.58 15.61
N PRO A 128 -1.48 -4.59 14.96
CA PRO A 128 -0.22 -4.04 15.47
C PRO A 128 -0.38 -3.44 16.87
N GLY A 129 0.43 -3.91 17.82
CA GLY A 129 0.39 -3.50 19.23
C GLY A 129 -0.66 -4.24 20.07
N ALA A 130 -1.33 -5.27 19.53
CA ALA A 130 -2.37 -6.01 20.22
C ALA A 130 -2.27 -7.53 19.94
N THR A 131 -2.98 -8.32 20.75
CA THR A 131 -2.98 -9.77 20.63
C THR A 131 -3.40 -10.28 19.26
N ASN A 132 -2.71 -11.30 18.76
CA ASN A 132 -2.99 -11.98 17.50
C ASN A 132 -4.26 -12.86 17.56
N THR A 133 -4.71 -13.24 18.75
CA THR A 133 -5.87 -14.13 18.93
C THR A 133 -7.20 -13.53 18.46
N THR A 134 -7.24 -12.24 18.22
CA THR A 134 -8.46 -11.52 17.79
C THR A 134 -8.57 -11.39 16.27
N THR A 135 -7.56 -11.81 15.50
CA THR A 135 -7.57 -11.71 14.04
C THR A 135 -7.98 -13.00 13.35
N VAL A 136 -8.35 -12.92 12.09
CA VAL A 136 -8.73 -14.05 11.24
C VAL A 136 -7.57 -14.40 10.31
N TYR A 137 -7.23 -15.67 10.28
CA TYR A 137 -6.18 -16.23 9.42
C TYR A 137 -6.76 -17.05 8.28
N ALA A 138 -6.10 -17.01 7.12
CA ALA A 138 -6.43 -17.84 5.99
C ALA A 138 -5.19 -18.12 5.12
N SER A 139 -5.10 -19.32 4.55
CA SER A 139 -4.01 -19.73 3.66
C SER A 139 -4.26 -19.30 2.20
N GLU A 140 -5.52 -19.36 1.78
CA GLU A 140 -5.95 -19.11 0.41
C GLU A 140 -6.50 -17.69 0.26
N ARG A 141 -6.30 -17.12 -0.92
CA ARG A 141 -6.83 -15.83 -1.31
C ARG A 141 -7.89 -16.01 -2.39
N LEU A 142 -8.97 -15.24 -2.30
CA LEU A 142 -9.95 -15.15 -3.38
C LEU A 142 -9.32 -14.53 -4.62
N ASP A 143 -9.71 -15.03 -5.79
CA ASP A 143 -9.37 -14.41 -7.07
C ASP A 143 -9.93 -12.98 -7.16
N PRO A 144 -9.29 -12.10 -7.94
CA PRO A 144 -9.81 -10.75 -8.18
C PRO A 144 -11.20 -10.79 -8.83
N PRO A 145 -12.10 -9.82 -8.51
CA PRO A 145 -13.37 -9.70 -9.19
C PRO A 145 -13.22 -9.58 -10.71
N VAL A 146 -13.96 -10.36 -11.48
CA VAL A 146 -14.04 -10.23 -12.93
C VAL A 146 -15.08 -9.15 -13.27
N VAL A 147 -14.63 -8.10 -13.95
CA VAL A 147 -15.45 -6.94 -14.32
C VAL A 147 -15.62 -6.90 -15.84
N SER A 148 -16.85 -6.85 -16.33
CA SER A 148 -17.18 -6.94 -17.76
C SER A 148 -16.65 -5.78 -18.62
N ALA A 149 -16.20 -4.67 -17.99
CA ALA A 149 -15.67 -3.50 -18.69
C ALA A 149 -14.38 -2.99 -18.03
N GLY A 150 -13.41 -2.57 -18.86
CA GLY A 150 -12.26 -1.79 -18.43
C GLY A 150 -12.61 -0.35 -18.09
N SER A 151 -11.65 0.39 -17.50
CA SER A 151 -11.74 1.85 -17.36
C SER A 151 -11.93 2.49 -18.75
N GLN A 152 -12.88 3.42 -18.90
CA GLN A 152 -13.19 3.95 -20.22
C GLN A 152 -13.87 5.32 -20.18
N ILE A 153 -13.89 5.98 -21.35
CA ILE A 153 -14.64 7.19 -21.61
C ILE A 153 -16.01 6.82 -22.15
N LEU A 154 -17.08 7.41 -21.61
CA LEU A 154 -18.46 7.13 -21.97
C LEU A 154 -19.15 8.38 -22.53
N LYS A 155 -19.93 8.20 -23.61
CA LYS A 155 -20.88 9.20 -24.11
C LYS A 155 -22.32 8.90 -23.68
N GLY A 156 -22.66 7.65 -23.46
CA GLY A 156 -23.97 7.14 -23.03
C GLY A 156 -23.95 6.56 -21.62
N THR A 157 -24.97 5.78 -21.33
CA THR A 157 -25.07 4.96 -20.13
C THR A 157 -24.45 3.60 -20.40
N LEU A 158 -23.69 3.07 -19.44
CA LEU A 158 -23.07 1.75 -19.51
C LEU A 158 -23.60 0.86 -18.38
N LYS A 159 -23.95 -0.37 -18.70
CA LYS A 159 -24.11 -1.43 -17.70
C LYS A 159 -22.83 -2.20 -17.54
N VAL A 160 -22.34 -2.29 -16.30
CA VAL A 160 -21.15 -3.06 -15.92
C VAL A 160 -21.61 -4.23 -15.07
N GLN A 161 -21.19 -5.43 -15.41
CA GLN A 161 -21.39 -6.64 -14.61
C GLN A 161 -20.09 -7.01 -13.91
N VAL A 162 -20.20 -7.36 -12.64
CA VAL A 162 -19.13 -7.95 -11.84
C VAL A 162 -19.57 -9.34 -11.41
N ASP A 163 -18.76 -10.34 -11.68
CA ASP A 163 -19.05 -11.71 -11.29
C ASP A 163 -18.91 -11.87 -9.77
N ILE A 164 -19.92 -12.52 -9.17
CA ILE A 164 -19.95 -12.85 -7.73
C ILE A 164 -19.94 -14.37 -7.62
N PRO A 165 -18.77 -15.00 -7.40
CA PRO A 165 -18.68 -16.44 -7.22
C PRO A 165 -19.51 -16.91 -6.02
N GLU A 166 -20.02 -18.14 -6.09
CA GLU A 166 -20.84 -18.73 -5.03
C GLU A 166 -20.15 -18.69 -3.67
N GLY A 167 -20.91 -18.28 -2.66
CA GLY A 167 -20.42 -18.15 -1.28
C GLY A 167 -19.52 -16.95 -1.05
N THR A 168 -19.38 -16.04 -2.04
CA THR A 168 -18.63 -14.78 -1.85
C THR A 168 -19.56 -13.58 -1.68
N THR A 169 -19.02 -12.52 -1.08
CA THR A 169 -19.68 -11.22 -0.95
C THR A 169 -18.89 -10.19 -1.75
N LEU A 170 -19.56 -9.49 -2.68
CA LEU A 170 -18.97 -8.38 -3.41
C LEU A 170 -19.19 -7.08 -2.63
N MET A 171 -18.10 -6.45 -2.22
CA MET A 171 -18.09 -5.08 -1.68
C MET A 171 -17.50 -4.13 -2.71
N TYR A 172 -18.01 -2.89 -2.74
CA TYR A 172 -17.48 -1.84 -3.62
C TYR A 172 -17.44 -0.48 -2.92
N SER A 173 -16.63 0.43 -3.44
CA SER A 173 -16.61 1.84 -3.04
C SER A 173 -16.63 2.75 -4.26
N THR A 174 -17.02 4.00 -4.07
CA THR A 174 -17.05 5.05 -5.10
C THR A 174 -16.11 6.21 -4.80
N ASP A 175 -15.52 6.23 -3.61
CA ASP A 175 -14.63 7.28 -3.09
C ASP A 175 -13.13 6.95 -3.28
N GLY A 176 -12.81 5.87 -3.99
CA GLY A 176 -11.45 5.39 -4.21
C GLY A 176 -10.82 4.66 -3.03
N SER A 177 -11.52 4.52 -1.91
CA SER A 177 -11.05 3.68 -0.80
C SER A 177 -11.13 2.20 -1.16
N VAL A 178 -10.23 1.38 -0.58
CA VAL A 178 -10.29 -0.07 -0.74
C VAL A 178 -11.38 -0.63 0.17
N PRO A 179 -12.39 -1.35 -0.35
CA PRO A 179 -13.45 -1.91 0.46
C PRO A 179 -12.94 -2.87 1.54
N THR A 180 -13.56 -2.80 2.72
CA THR A 180 -13.40 -3.77 3.80
C THR A 180 -14.69 -4.57 3.98
N SER A 181 -14.64 -5.66 4.75
CA SER A 181 -15.83 -6.48 5.00
C SER A 181 -16.91 -5.75 5.83
N THR A 182 -16.56 -4.67 6.52
CA THR A 182 -17.41 -4.10 7.57
C THR A 182 -17.86 -2.66 7.37
N ASN A 183 -17.10 -1.78 6.69
CA ASN A 183 -17.43 -0.35 6.85
C ASN A 183 -17.05 0.63 5.73
N SER A 184 -16.30 0.28 4.72
CA SER A 184 -15.84 1.27 3.73
C SER A 184 -16.37 1.03 2.33
N GLY A 185 -17.32 0.15 2.18
CA GLY A 185 -17.90 -0.17 0.89
C GLY A 185 -19.37 -0.48 0.99
N TYR A 186 -20.00 -0.52 -0.13
CA TYR A 186 -21.37 -0.98 -0.27
C TYR A 186 -21.36 -2.43 -0.74
N GLN A 187 -22.28 -3.24 -0.25
CA GLN A 187 -22.49 -4.59 -0.73
C GLN A 187 -23.35 -4.57 -1.98
N SER A 188 -22.89 -5.24 -3.06
CA SER A 188 -23.73 -5.53 -4.23
C SER A 188 -24.23 -6.96 -4.17
N LYS A 189 -25.52 -7.18 -4.46
CA LYS A 189 -26.15 -8.50 -4.44
C LYS A 189 -26.18 -9.17 -5.80
N ASP A 190 -26.23 -8.38 -6.87
CA ASP A 190 -26.38 -8.85 -8.26
C ASP A 190 -25.16 -8.53 -9.13
N GLY A 191 -24.23 -7.74 -8.63
CA GLY A 191 -23.03 -7.33 -9.38
C GLY A 191 -23.31 -6.37 -10.53
N VAL A 192 -24.52 -5.81 -10.64
CA VAL A 192 -24.91 -4.93 -11.75
C VAL A 192 -24.78 -3.46 -11.36
N PHE A 193 -24.04 -2.71 -12.17
CA PHE A 193 -23.81 -1.28 -11.98
C PHE A 193 -24.22 -0.51 -13.24
N THR A 194 -25.11 0.46 -13.10
CA THR A 194 -25.51 1.35 -14.19
C THR A 194 -24.77 2.67 -14.07
N ILE A 195 -23.86 2.91 -15.01
CA ILE A 195 -22.98 4.09 -15.02
C ILE A 195 -23.57 5.14 -15.96
N SER A 196 -24.06 6.25 -15.42
CA SER A 196 -24.63 7.38 -16.18
C SER A 196 -23.89 8.70 -15.94
N THR A 197 -22.99 8.74 -14.97
CA THR A 197 -22.13 9.89 -14.62
C THR A 197 -20.69 9.42 -14.48
N THR A 198 -19.73 10.35 -14.40
CA THR A 198 -18.34 10.01 -14.08
C THR A 198 -18.29 9.32 -12.72
N THR A 199 -17.78 8.09 -12.69
CA THR A 199 -17.80 7.21 -11.52
C THR A 199 -16.53 6.41 -11.44
N ASN A 200 -15.91 6.36 -10.27
CA ASN A 200 -14.86 5.41 -9.94
C ASN A 200 -15.47 4.28 -9.11
N LEU A 201 -15.09 3.05 -9.39
CA LEU A 201 -15.53 1.88 -8.65
C LEU A 201 -14.31 1.05 -8.23
N VAL A 202 -14.22 0.74 -6.95
CA VAL A 202 -13.25 -0.21 -6.41
C VAL A 202 -14.01 -1.42 -5.90
N PHE A 203 -13.71 -2.59 -6.43
CA PHE A 203 -14.38 -3.85 -6.11
C PHE A 203 -13.48 -4.76 -5.30
N ARG A 204 -14.06 -5.53 -4.39
CA ARG A 204 -13.36 -6.53 -3.61
C ARG A 204 -14.29 -7.67 -3.19
N LEU A 205 -13.82 -8.92 -3.30
CA LEU A 205 -14.56 -10.11 -2.87
C LEU A 205 -14.11 -10.54 -1.47
N PHE A 206 -15.09 -11.02 -0.69
CA PHE A 206 -14.92 -11.55 0.66
C PHE A 206 -15.61 -12.91 0.78
N LYS A 207 -15.01 -13.80 1.57
CA LYS A 207 -15.56 -15.11 1.95
C LYS A 207 -14.89 -15.55 3.25
N ASP A 208 -15.67 -16.12 4.17
CA ASP A 208 -15.14 -16.65 5.40
C ASP A 208 -14.13 -17.78 5.13
N GLY A 209 -13.05 -17.80 5.87
CA GLY A 209 -11.95 -18.76 5.69
C GLY A 209 -10.99 -18.44 4.54
N TYR A 210 -11.16 -17.32 3.84
CA TYR A 210 -10.28 -16.86 2.77
C TYR A 210 -9.71 -15.47 3.06
N LEU A 211 -8.51 -15.21 2.56
CA LEU A 211 -8.03 -13.84 2.44
C LEU A 211 -8.89 -13.11 1.39
N PRO A 212 -9.30 -11.87 1.65
CA PRO A 212 -10.01 -11.07 0.65
C PRO A 212 -9.23 -10.98 -0.65
N SER A 213 -9.94 -10.87 -1.78
CA SER A 213 -9.30 -10.65 -3.06
C SER A 213 -8.42 -9.39 -3.05
N VAL A 214 -7.49 -9.26 -3.99
CA VAL A 214 -6.93 -7.94 -4.30
C VAL A 214 -8.05 -7.05 -4.87
N PRO A 215 -8.01 -5.72 -4.64
CA PRO A 215 -9.01 -4.83 -5.19
C PRO A 215 -8.90 -4.74 -6.72
N VAL A 216 -10.02 -4.51 -7.39
CA VAL A 216 -10.06 -4.17 -8.81
C VAL A 216 -10.70 -2.81 -8.97
N THR A 217 -9.97 -1.87 -9.56
CA THR A 217 -10.43 -0.49 -9.75
C THR A 217 -10.77 -0.22 -11.20
N ARG A 218 -11.90 0.45 -11.44
CA ARG A 218 -12.35 0.91 -12.76
C ARG A 218 -12.81 2.35 -12.69
N SER A 219 -12.42 3.14 -13.69
CA SER A 219 -12.81 4.54 -13.87
C SER A 219 -13.68 4.68 -15.11
N PHE A 220 -14.85 5.22 -14.94
CA PHE A 220 -15.79 5.50 -16.01
C PHE A 220 -15.97 7.01 -16.12
N ILE A 221 -15.45 7.61 -17.20
CA ILE A 221 -15.42 9.07 -17.37
C ILE A 221 -16.52 9.45 -18.35
N LYS A 222 -17.62 10.00 -17.84
CA LYS A 222 -18.76 10.45 -18.65
C LYS A 222 -18.49 11.84 -19.19
N THR A 223 -18.33 11.95 -20.52
CA THR A 223 -18.07 13.23 -21.20
C THR A 223 -18.46 13.15 -22.68
N ASP A 224 -18.83 14.28 -23.24
CA ASP A 224 -19.03 14.44 -24.68
C ASP A 224 -17.75 14.92 -25.40
N HIS A 225 -16.70 15.25 -24.66
CA HIS A 225 -15.42 15.68 -25.21
C HIS A 225 -14.69 14.52 -25.90
N ASN A 226 -14.13 14.79 -27.07
CA ASN A 226 -13.23 13.86 -27.76
C ASN A 226 -11.79 14.23 -27.44
N TYR A 227 -11.11 13.35 -26.72
CA TYR A 227 -9.70 13.56 -26.40
C TYR A 227 -8.82 13.16 -27.58
N THR A 228 -7.83 14.00 -27.89
CA THR A 228 -6.82 13.74 -28.93
C THR A 228 -5.52 13.17 -28.37
N ILE A 229 -5.43 13.12 -27.06
CA ILE A 229 -4.33 12.50 -26.30
C ILE A 229 -4.93 11.49 -25.31
N PRO A 230 -4.17 10.47 -24.89
CA PRO A 230 -4.61 9.54 -23.88
C PRO A 230 -4.97 10.22 -22.54
N VAL A 231 -5.92 9.61 -21.82
CA VAL A 231 -6.37 10.10 -20.51
C VAL A 231 -5.77 9.21 -19.42
N ILE A 232 -5.20 9.86 -18.41
CA ILE A 232 -4.73 9.22 -17.19
C ILE A 232 -5.79 9.38 -16.11
N SER A 233 -6.24 8.26 -15.53
CA SER A 233 -7.09 8.25 -14.35
C SER A 233 -6.31 7.73 -13.15
N ILE A 234 -6.32 8.51 -12.07
CA ILE A 234 -5.70 8.16 -10.77
C ILE A 234 -6.84 8.04 -9.75
N VAL A 235 -6.99 6.85 -9.17
CA VAL A 235 -8.02 6.56 -8.18
C VAL A 235 -7.40 6.11 -6.87
N GLY A 236 -7.72 6.78 -5.80
CA GLY A 236 -7.30 6.46 -4.44
C GLY A 236 -8.18 7.18 -3.43
N ASN A 237 -8.07 6.83 -2.17
CA ASN A 237 -8.78 7.54 -1.12
C ASN A 237 -8.49 9.05 -1.21
N GLU A 238 -9.53 9.88 -1.31
CA GLU A 238 -9.41 11.34 -1.42
C GLU A 238 -8.51 11.93 -0.33
N LYS A 239 -8.56 11.40 0.86
CA LYS A 239 -7.73 11.83 1.99
C LYS A 239 -6.22 11.67 1.75
N TYR A 240 -5.80 10.79 0.82
CA TYR A 240 -4.38 10.70 0.43
C TYR A 240 -3.86 12.00 -0.17
N PHE A 241 -4.74 12.82 -0.73
CA PHE A 241 -4.41 14.11 -1.33
C PHE A 241 -4.75 15.27 -0.42
N THR A 242 -5.87 15.24 0.29
CA THR A 242 -6.53 16.39 0.92
C THR A 242 -6.47 16.43 2.45
N ASP A 243 -6.12 15.33 3.12
CA ASP A 243 -6.07 15.31 4.58
C ASP A 243 -5.02 16.28 5.13
N PRO A 244 -5.35 17.14 6.12
CA PRO A 244 -4.43 18.14 6.63
C PRO A 244 -3.20 17.57 7.32
N VAL A 245 -3.24 16.33 7.83
CA VAL A 245 -2.12 15.71 8.54
C VAL A 245 -1.24 14.88 7.62
N TRP A 246 -1.85 14.12 6.68
CA TRP A 246 -1.13 13.14 5.86
C TRP A 246 -1.46 13.20 4.35
N GLY A 247 -2.28 14.14 3.90
CA GLY A 247 -2.51 14.39 2.49
C GLY A 247 -1.27 14.97 1.81
N ILE A 248 -0.98 14.52 0.58
CA ILE A 248 0.24 14.88 -0.13
C ILE A 248 0.11 16.16 -0.96
N ASP A 249 -1.10 16.64 -1.25
CA ASP A 249 -1.34 17.80 -2.15
C ASP A 249 -1.93 19.02 -1.44
N VAL A 250 -1.77 19.09 -0.13
CA VAL A 250 -2.22 20.21 0.71
C VAL A 250 -1.05 20.82 1.48
N LYS A 251 -1.20 22.10 1.91
CA LYS A 251 -0.25 22.73 2.82
C LYS A 251 -0.08 21.87 4.07
N GLY A 252 -1.20 21.46 4.64
CA GLY A 252 -1.26 20.56 5.79
C GLY A 252 -0.60 21.11 7.04
N THR A 253 -0.44 20.23 8.04
CA THR A 253 0.09 20.56 9.38
C THR A 253 1.30 19.73 9.77
N ASN A 254 1.67 18.71 8.98
CA ASN A 254 2.69 17.71 9.33
C ASN A 254 3.86 17.67 8.35
N GLY A 255 4.01 18.72 7.54
CA GLY A 255 5.03 18.81 6.53
C GLY A 255 6.39 19.28 7.02
N LYS A 256 7.32 19.51 6.10
CA LYS A 256 8.64 20.09 6.32
C LYS A 256 8.88 21.33 5.43
N THR A 257 9.80 22.19 5.82
CA THR A 257 10.33 23.30 5.00
C THR A 257 11.20 22.75 3.87
N GLY A 258 11.59 23.63 2.94
CA GLY A 258 12.47 23.32 1.82
C GLY A 258 11.76 23.36 0.48
N ASN A 259 12.45 23.00 -0.59
CA ASN A 259 11.93 23.05 -1.96
C ASN A 259 11.29 24.40 -2.33
N GLY A 260 11.89 25.52 -1.85
CA GLY A 260 11.39 26.87 -2.08
C GLY A 260 10.26 27.32 -1.15
N SER A 261 9.96 26.58 -0.08
CA SER A 261 9.03 26.99 0.97
C SER A 261 9.75 27.19 2.29
N ASP A 262 9.59 28.36 2.91
CA ASP A 262 10.03 28.66 4.27
C ASP A 262 9.03 28.13 5.32
N GLU A 263 7.81 27.79 4.88
CA GLU A 263 6.80 27.18 5.71
C GLU A 263 6.85 25.66 5.62
N ARG A 264 6.40 25.01 6.69
CA ARG A 264 6.20 23.56 6.70
C ARG A 264 4.98 23.19 5.86
N VAL A 265 5.18 22.35 4.84
CA VAL A 265 4.11 21.94 3.93
C VAL A 265 4.17 20.43 3.64
N ASN A 266 3.00 19.80 3.56
CA ASN A 266 2.91 18.35 3.37
C ASN A 266 3.48 17.91 2.02
N TRP A 267 3.31 18.68 0.97
CA TRP A 267 3.85 18.33 -0.37
C TRP A 267 5.39 18.32 -0.44
N ASN A 268 6.09 18.79 0.60
CA ASN A 268 7.54 18.65 0.71
C ASN A 268 7.97 17.30 1.32
N MET A 269 7.03 16.55 1.89
CA MET A 269 7.30 15.21 2.40
C MET A 269 7.44 14.21 1.25
N ASP A 270 8.31 13.22 1.44
CA ASP A 270 8.50 12.16 0.46
C ASP A 270 7.57 10.97 0.76
N TRP A 271 6.29 11.29 0.91
CA TRP A 271 5.26 10.30 1.19
C TRP A 271 4.75 9.64 -0.07
N ASP A 272 4.66 8.33 -0.04
CA ASP A 272 4.01 7.53 -1.07
C ASP A 272 2.55 7.23 -0.66
N ARG A 273 1.62 7.32 -1.61
CA ARG A 273 0.21 6.96 -1.41
C ARG A 273 -0.20 5.89 -2.39
N PRO A 274 -0.85 4.79 -1.92
CA PRO A 274 -1.33 3.75 -2.80
C PRO A 274 -2.54 4.23 -3.61
N VAL A 275 -2.45 4.12 -4.92
CA VAL A 275 -3.51 4.49 -5.87
C VAL A 275 -3.58 3.47 -6.99
N ASN A 276 -4.71 3.45 -7.69
CA ASN A 276 -4.81 2.77 -8.97
C ASN A 276 -4.55 3.76 -10.12
N PHE A 277 -3.81 3.32 -11.10
CA PHE A 277 -3.48 4.06 -12.32
C PHE A 277 -4.11 3.36 -13.52
N SER A 278 -4.97 4.07 -14.25
CA SER A 278 -5.50 3.63 -15.55
C SER A 278 -5.01 4.57 -16.66
N TYR A 279 -4.54 3.97 -17.76
CA TYR A 279 -4.19 4.66 -18.99
C TYR A 279 -5.22 4.32 -20.07
N ILE A 280 -5.96 5.33 -20.52
CA ILE A 280 -7.08 5.20 -21.45
C ILE A 280 -6.68 5.84 -22.77
N GLY A 281 -6.79 5.08 -23.86
CA GLY A 281 -6.43 5.54 -25.20
C GLY A 281 -7.36 6.63 -25.73
N THR A 282 -6.99 7.22 -26.88
CA THR A 282 -7.78 8.24 -27.56
C THR A 282 -9.11 7.69 -28.12
N ASP A 283 -9.21 6.38 -28.26
CA ASP A 283 -10.46 5.67 -28.60
C ASP A 283 -11.40 5.52 -27.40
N GLY A 284 -10.96 5.94 -26.21
CA GLY A 284 -11.71 5.86 -24.96
C GLY A 284 -11.62 4.52 -24.25
N THR A 285 -10.81 3.56 -24.73
CA THR A 285 -10.66 2.23 -24.12
C THR A 285 -9.44 2.16 -23.19
N MET A 286 -9.52 1.29 -22.17
CA MET A 286 -8.41 1.05 -21.26
C MET A 286 -7.29 0.28 -21.97
N LEU A 287 -6.10 0.86 -21.99
CA LEU A 287 -4.89 0.23 -22.51
C LEU A 287 -4.03 -0.39 -21.42
N PHE A 288 -4.07 0.18 -20.21
CA PHE A 288 -3.29 -0.29 -19.08
C PHE A 288 -3.97 0.08 -17.74
N ASN A 289 -3.80 -0.79 -16.72
CA ASN A 289 -4.28 -0.56 -15.36
C ASN A 289 -3.36 -1.27 -14.37
N GLN A 290 -2.91 -0.55 -13.34
CA GLN A 290 -2.05 -1.11 -12.30
C GLN A 290 -2.21 -0.32 -11.00
N ASP A 291 -2.13 -1.01 -9.85
CA ASP A 291 -1.95 -0.37 -8.55
C ASP A 291 -0.50 0.09 -8.40
N VAL A 292 -0.31 1.32 -7.95
CA VAL A 292 0.98 2.00 -7.87
C VAL A 292 1.05 2.90 -6.63
N ASN A 293 2.23 3.38 -6.31
CA ASN A 293 2.38 4.51 -5.41
C ASN A 293 2.44 5.83 -6.18
N ILE A 294 1.77 6.86 -5.64
CA ILE A 294 1.89 8.24 -6.10
C ILE A 294 2.56 9.09 -5.03
N SER A 295 3.41 10.01 -5.44
CA SER A 295 4.04 11.02 -4.57
C SER A 295 4.24 12.33 -5.31
N VAL A 296 4.34 13.45 -4.57
CA VAL A 296 4.70 14.73 -5.17
C VAL A 296 6.16 14.70 -5.63
N SER A 297 6.43 15.24 -6.81
CA SER A 297 7.74 15.23 -7.46
C SER A 297 8.26 16.64 -7.69
N GLY A 298 9.56 16.74 -7.93
CA GLY A 298 10.25 18.01 -8.19
C GLY A 298 10.92 18.58 -6.93
N GLY A 299 11.66 19.65 -7.14
CA GLY A 299 12.24 20.49 -6.11
C GLY A 299 11.35 21.73 -5.88
N TRP A 300 11.83 22.92 -6.27
CA TRP A 300 11.09 24.17 -6.13
C TRP A 300 9.70 24.14 -6.81
N THR A 301 9.55 23.36 -7.89
CA THR A 301 8.26 23.21 -8.62
C THR A 301 7.15 22.57 -7.77
N ARG A 302 7.47 21.99 -6.61
CA ARG A 302 6.45 21.52 -5.64
C ARG A 302 5.57 22.66 -5.11
N GLN A 303 5.99 23.92 -5.25
CA GLN A 303 5.21 25.09 -4.83
C GLN A 303 4.18 25.54 -5.88
N ILE A 304 4.23 24.99 -7.10
CA ILE A 304 3.39 25.40 -8.22
C ILE A 304 2.21 24.45 -8.38
N ASN A 305 1.00 24.99 -8.54
CA ASN A 305 -0.19 24.22 -8.90
C ASN A 305 -0.44 24.26 -10.42
N PRO A 306 -0.83 23.14 -11.05
CA PRO A 306 -0.87 21.79 -10.47
C PRO A 306 0.53 21.24 -10.21
N ARG A 307 0.70 20.48 -9.12
CA ARG A 307 1.99 19.88 -8.76
C ARG A 307 2.32 18.71 -9.67
N SER A 308 3.60 18.56 -9.95
CA SER A 308 4.09 17.36 -10.63
C SER A 308 3.99 16.16 -9.70
N MET A 309 3.43 15.07 -10.20
CA MET A 309 3.28 13.82 -9.49
C MET A 309 4.20 12.75 -10.10
N LYS A 310 4.70 11.85 -9.27
CA LYS A 310 5.49 10.69 -9.66
C LYS A 310 4.72 9.41 -9.34
N LEU A 311 4.53 8.57 -10.34
CA LEU A 311 3.99 7.21 -10.17
C LEU A 311 5.15 6.22 -10.06
N LYS A 312 5.01 5.26 -9.17
CA LYS A 312 6.01 4.22 -8.90
C LYS A 312 5.32 2.86 -8.85
N ALA A 313 5.67 1.97 -9.77
CA ALA A 313 5.36 0.55 -9.63
C ALA A 313 6.07 0.01 -8.38
N ASN A 314 5.41 -0.88 -7.65
CA ASN A 314 5.94 -1.40 -6.40
C ASN A 314 5.48 -2.84 -6.16
N LYS A 315 6.40 -3.73 -5.82
CA LYS A 315 6.13 -5.15 -5.49
C LYS A 315 5.10 -5.36 -4.37
N ILE A 316 4.81 -4.34 -3.57
CA ILE A 316 3.81 -4.44 -2.50
C ILE A 316 2.38 -4.64 -3.03
N PHE A 317 2.10 -4.37 -4.31
CA PHE A 317 0.78 -4.51 -4.91
C PHE A 317 0.61 -5.84 -5.65
N ASP A 318 1.44 -6.07 -6.65
CA ASP A 318 1.31 -7.16 -7.62
C ASP A 318 2.58 -8.00 -7.80
N GLY A 319 3.59 -7.75 -6.97
CA GLY A 319 4.89 -8.39 -7.07
C GLY A 319 5.80 -7.81 -8.15
N GLN A 320 5.40 -6.75 -8.86
CA GLN A 320 6.20 -6.09 -9.88
C GLN A 320 6.69 -4.72 -9.43
N ASN A 321 7.90 -4.34 -9.83
CA ASN A 321 8.49 -3.03 -9.56
C ASN A 321 8.65 -2.19 -10.82
N ARG A 322 7.92 -2.51 -11.88
CA ARG A 322 7.96 -1.83 -13.18
C ARG A 322 6.56 -1.74 -13.78
N PHE A 323 6.39 -0.81 -14.70
CA PHE A 323 5.27 -0.78 -15.61
C PHE A 323 5.60 -1.70 -16.80
N ASP A 324 4.75 -2.67 -17.07
CA ASP A 324 4.91 -3.55 -18.24
C ASP A 324 4.06 -3.02 -19.41
N PHE A 325 4.28 -1.75 -19.75
CA PHE A 325 3.56 -1.03 -20.78
C PHE A 325 4.39 0.13 -21.33
N SER A 326 4.39 0.34 -22.64
CA SER A 326 5.01 1.49 -23.30
C SER A 326 4.02 2.62 -23.47
N PHE A 327 4.11 3.67 -22.64
CA PHE A 327 3.18 4.80 -22.62
C PHE A 327 3.34 5.78 -23.77
N LEU A 328 4.54 5.89 -24.38
CA LEU A 328 4.86 6.85 -25.43
C LEU A 328 5.76 6.21 -26.50
N TYR A 329 5.28 6.22 -27.75
CA TYR A 329 6.12 6.08 -28.91
C TYR A 329 6.45 7.47 -29.46
N LEU A 330 7.64 8.00 -29.19
CA LEU A 330 8.14 9.16 -29.89
C LEU A 330 8.75 8.70 -31.22
N ARG A 331 7.98 8.80 -32.31
CA ARG A 331 8.55 8.79 -33.65
C ARG A 331 9.27 10.14 -33.88
N ARG A 332 10.55 10.20 -33.62
CA ARG A 332 11.39 11.29 -34.09
C ARG A 332 12.25 10.77 -35.24
N LEU A 333 11.89 11.17 -36.45
CA LEU A 333 12.78 11.11 -37.64
C LEU A 333 13.75 9.90 -37.68
N GLY A 334 13.22 8.68 -37.78
CA GLY A 334 14.02 7.50 -38.00
C GLY A 334 14.65 6.81 -36.78
N TYR A 335 14.36 7.25 -35.56
CA TYR A 335 14.76 6.57 -34.32
C TYR A 335 13.54 6.10 -33.55
N GLU A 336 13.40 4.78 -33.42
CA GLU A 336 12.48 4.15 -32.47
C GLU A 336 13.25 3.95 -31.16
N ALA A 337 12.93 4.73 -30.14
CA ALA A 337 13.40 4.48 -28.78
C ALA A 337 12.20 4.37 -27.85
N PRO A 338 12.00 3.25 -27.16
CA PRO A 338 11.05 3.18 -26.08
C PRO A 338 11.62 3.93 -24.88
N PHE A 339 10.88 4.92 -24.37
CA PHE A 339 11.16 5.48 -23.06
C PHE A 339 10.39 4.67 -22.02
N ALA A 340 11.10 4.00 -21.12
CA ALA A 340 10.58 3.47 -19.88
C ALA A 340 10.70 4.57 -18.82
N PHE A 341 9.59 4.89 -18.13
CA PHE A 341 9.56 5.75 -16.96
C PHE A 341 9.66 4.93 -15.67
#